data_3865f1a12d94254411eaf7c1e0e0ea3f
#
_entry.id   3865f1a12d94254411eaf7c1e0e0ea3f
#
_cell.length_a   1.000
_cell.length_b   1.000
_cell.length_c   1.000
_cell.angle_alpha   90.00
_cell.angle_beta   90.00
_cell.angle_gamma   90.00
#
_symmetry.space_group_name_H-M   'P 1'
#
loop_
_entity.id
_entity.type
_entity.pdbx_description
1 polymer ?
#
loop_
_entity_poly.entity_id
_entity_poly.type
_entity_poly.pdbx_seq_one_letter_code
_entity_poly.pdbx_strand_id
1 'polypeptide(L)'
;MKQLVPALIIIGFTVFFGSCSRRDLFSSGKWIDLTHDFSSETVYWPTADSFKLEEVSKGVTAKGFYYSANNFSAAEHGGTHIDAPVHFAEGKLSVDMIPLSDLIAPAMVVDVSDKTMRNMDYQVRVSDFKDWENQHGKIPDGVILLINTGYAEFWPDRE
;
A
#
# COMPACT_ATOMS: atom_id res chain seq x y z
N MET A 1 65.55 -44.02 26.93
CA MET A 1 64.39 -44.09 26.01
C MET A 1 63.39 -43.06 26.49
N LYS A 2 63.28 -41.94 25.79
CA LYS A 2 62.34 -40.88 26.10
C LYS A 2 61.09 -41.04 25.14
N GLN A 3 59.93 -41.31 25.72
CA GLN A 3 58.69 -41.43 24.95
C GLN A 3 58.18 -40.02 24.66
N LEU A 4 57.96 -39.67 23.37
CA LEU A 4 57.22 -38.49 22.90
C LEU A 4 55.74 -38.83 22.96
N VAL A 5 54.98 -37.99 23.66
CA VAL A 5 53.53 -37.99 23.64
C VAL A 5 53.07 -36.96 22.59
N PRO A 6 52.27 -37.31 21.58
CA PRO A 6 51.78 -36.34 20.64
C PRO A 6 50.66 -35.50 21.25
N ALA A 7 50.80 -34.19 21.21
CA ALA A 7 49.74 -33.23 21.57
C ALA A 7 48.65 -33.21 20.49
N LEU A 8 47.41 -33.56 20.88
CA LEU A 8 46.25 -33.52 20.04
C LEU A 8 45.72 -32.08 20.04
N ILE A 9 45.86 -31.35 18.93
CA ILE A 9 45.30 -30.00 18.74
C ILE A 9 43.84 -30.17 18.32
N ILE A 10 42.91 -29.91 19.24
CA ILE A 10 41.47 -29.82 18.91
C ILE A 10 41.18 -28.42 18.39
N ILE A 11 41.01 -28.29 17.07
CA ILE A 11 40.54 -27.08 16.43
C ILE A 11 39.03 -27.02 16.64
N GLY A 12 38.59 -26.22 17.61
CA GLY A 12 37.18 -25.95 17.84
C GLY A 12 36.62 -25.08 16.71
N PHE A 13 35.78 -25.67 15.89
CA PHE A 13 35.01 -24.94 14.86
C PHE A 13 33.82 -24.26 15.54
N THR A 14 33.98 -22.99 15.91
CA THR A 14 32.85 -22.16 16.39
C THR A 14 31.94 -21.78 15.23
N VAL A 15 30.83 -22.50 15.07
CA VAL A 15 29.77 -22.14 14.15
C VAL A 15 29.03 -20.95 14.73
N PHE A 16 29.30 -19.77 14.19
CA PHE A 16 28.48 -18.58 14.45
C PHE A 16 27.11 -18.79 13.80
N PHE A 17 26.13 -19.22 14.56
CA PHE A 17 24.74 -19.08 14.18
C PHE A 17 24.38 -17.58 14.23
N GLY A 18 24.52 -16.91 13.11
CA GLY A 18 23.95 -15.58 12.93
C GLY A 18 22.45 -15.68 13.15
N SER A 19 21.97 -15.29 14.34
CA SER A 19 20.55 -15.13 14.60
C SER A 19 20.05 -14.02 13.68
N CYS A 20 19.40 -14.41 12.57
CA CYS A 20 18.67 -13.49 11.71
C CYS A 20 17.45 -13.04 12.53
N SER A 21 17.62 -11.97 13.31
CA SER A 21 16.52 -11.31 14.01
C SER A 21 15.54 -10.82 12.95
N ARG A 22 14.43 -11.52 12.74
CA ARG A 22 13.30 -10.99 12.00
C ARG A 22 12.88 -9.71 12.73
N ARG A 23 13.17 -8.56 12.16
CA ARG A 23 12.61 -7.32 12.65
C ARG A 23 11.10 -7.47 12.56
N ASP A 24 10.45 -7.37 13.70
CA ASP A 24 8.99 -7.29 13.75
C ASP A 24 8.60 -5.92 13.19
N LEU A 25 8.23 -5.89 11.90
CA LEU A 25 7.87 -4.68 11.17
C LEU A 25 6.65 -3.98 11.80
N PHE A 26 5.81 -4.73 12.50
CA PHE A 26 4.59 -4.21 13.11
C PHE A 26 4.83 -3.52 14.45
N SER A 27 5.84 -3.94 15.21
CA SER A 27 6.14 -3.37 16.53
C SER A 27 7.16 -2.24 16.51
N SER A 28 8.03 -2.17 15.48
CA SER A 28 9.14 -1.20 15.40
C SER A 28 8.95 -0.13 14.30
N GLY A 29 7.93 -0.26 13.46
CA GLY A 29 7.63 0.65 12.38
C GLY A 29 6.77 1.85 12.81
N LYS A 30 6.72 2.89 11.97
CA LYS A 30 5.74 3.97 12.05
C LYS A 30 4.62 3.68 11.05
N TRP A 31 3.40 3.65 11.53
CA TRP A 31 2.22 3.60 10.67
C TRP A 31 1.97 4.97 10.06
N ILE A 32 1.72 5.01 8.76
CA ILE A 32 1.38 6.22 8.01
C ILE A 32 0.10 5.92 7.25
N ASP A 33 -0.95 6.68 7.53
CA ASP A 33 -2.18 6.66 6.75
C ASP A 33 -1.97 7.51 5.49
N LEU A 34 -2.18 6.90 4.33
CA LEU A 34 -2.08 7.54 3.02
C LEU A 34 -3.47 7.69 2.36
N THR A 35 -4.54 7.45 3.12
CA THR A 35 -5.90 7.53 2.60
C THR A 35 -6.46 8.94 2.69
N HIS A 36 -7.36 9.27 1.78
CA HIS A 36 -8.25 10.41 1.89
C HIS A 36 -9.57 9.98 2.56
N ASP A 37 -10.14 10.84 3.36
CA ASP A 37 -11.42 10.59 4.02
C ASP A 37 -12.55 10.44 2.99
N PHE A 38 -13.48 9.50 3.27
CA PHE A 38 -14.74 9.44 2.55
C PHE A 38 -15.70 10.48 3.12
N SER A 39 -15.99 11.51 2.32
CA SER A 39 -16.84 12.63 2.70
C SER A 39 -17.59 13.20 1.48
N SER A 40 -18.37 14.27 1.69
CA SER A 40 -18.99 15.01 0.59
C SER A 40 -17.98 15.66 -0.36
N GLU A 41 -16.71 15.79 0.07
CA GLU A 41 -15.60 16.36 -0.73
C GLU A 41 -14.83 15.29 -1.51
N THR A 42 -15.12 14.00 -1.26
CA THR A 42 -14.48 12.90 -2.00
C THR A 42 -14.68 13.07 -3.50
N VAL A 43 -13.57 12.98 -4.22
CA VAL A 43 -13.58 13.13 -5.69
C VAL A 43 -14.00 11.82 -6.34
N TYR A 44 -15.00 11.90 -7.19
CA TYR A 44 -15.52 10.82 -8.02
C TYR A 44 -15.47 11.21 -9.48
N TRP A 45 -15.59 10.22 -10.35
CA TRP A 45 -15.78 10.49 -11.77
C TRP A 45 -17.03 11.35 -12.00
N PRO A 46 -17.04 12.32 -12.95
CA PRO A 46 -18.13 13.29 -13.10
C PRO A 46 -19.53 12.68 -13.29
N THR A 47 -19.61 11.46 -13.81
CA THR A 47 -20.89 10.75 -14.05
C THR A 47 -21.22 9.73 -12.96
N ALA A 48 -20.38 9.56 -11.94
CA ALA A 48 -20.57 8.60 -10.88
C ALA A 48 -21.34 9.20 -9.69
N ASP A 49 -22.02 8.33 -8.92
CA ASP A 49 -22.64 8.74 -7.67
C ASP A 49 -21.59 9.11 -6.63
N SER A 50 -21.71 10.31 -6.06
CA SER A 50 -20.84 10.77 -4.97
C SER A 50 -21.19 10.08 -3.65
N PHE A 51 -20.27 10.19 -2.67
CA PHE A 51 -20.52 9.71 -1.32
C PHE A 51 -21.73 10.41 -0.69
N LYS A 52 -22.62 9.60 -0.11
CA LYS A 52 -23.80 10.06 0.64
C LYS A 52 -23.80 9.36 1.99
N LEU A 53 -23.96 10.13 3.05
CA LEU A 53 -24.13 9.64 4.42
C LEU A 53 -25.54 9.99 4.87
N GLU A 54 -26.30 8.99 5.28
CA GLU A 54 -27.65 9.13 5.80
C GLU A 54 -27.67 8.77 7.29
N GLU A 55 -28.04 9.72 8.14
CA GLU A 55 -28.20 9.48 9.56
C GLU A 55 -29.46 8.64 9.81
N VAL A 56 -29.29 7.42 10.30
CA VAL A 56 -30.41 6.51 10.66
C VAL A 56 -30.85 6.74 12.08
N SER A 57 -29.91 6.94 13.00
CA SER A 57 -30.18 7.17 14.41
C SER A 57 -29.00 7.89 15.06
N LYS A 58 -29.32 8.83 15.98
CA LYS A 58 -28.33 9.50 16.80
C LYS A 58 -28.95 10.03 18.09
N GLY A 59 -28.61 9.42 19.22
CA GLY A 59 -29.12 9.87 20.52
C GLY A 59 -29.29 8.76 21.55
N VAL A 60 -29.88 9.15 22.69
CA VAL A 60 -30.20 8.20 23.78
C VAL A 60 -31.51 7.50 23.45
N THR A 61 -31.46 6.17 23.39
CA THR A 61 -32.64 5.33 23.13
C THR A 61 -33.63 5.33 24.32
N ALA A 62 -34.84 4.89 24.06
CA ALA A 62 -35.84 4.69 25.14
C ALA A 62 -35.38 3.69 26.22
N LYS A 63 -34.36 2.87 25.96
CA LYS A 63 -33.75 1.93 26.92
C LYS A 63 -32.57 2.54 27.69
N GLY A 64 -32.27 3.84 27.51
CA GLY A 64 -31.28 4.59 28.29
C GLY A 64 -29.83 4.45 27.83
N PHE A 65 -29.54 3.84 26.67
CA PHE A 65 -28.19 3.81 26.09
C PHE A 65 -28.09 4.72 24.85
N TYR A 66 -26.93 5.27 24.61
CA TYR A 66 -26.64 6.04 23.41
C TYR A 66 -26.47 5.11 22.22
N TYR A 67 -27.08 5.46 21.08
CA TYR A 67 -26.95 4.75 19.83
C TYR A 67 -26.77 5.76 18.67
N SER A 68 -25.80 5.49 17.81
CA SER A 68 -25.59 6.23 16.57
C SER A 68 -25.30 5.26 15.43
N ALA A 69 -26.03 5.40 14.34
CA ALA A 69 -25.87 4.58 13.15
C ALA A 69 -26.22 5.38 11.91
N ASN A 70 -25.49 5.14 10.85
CA ASN A 70 -25.68 5.76 9.53
C ASN A 70 -25.70 4.67 8.46
N ASN A 71 -26.37 4.98 7.35
CA ASN A 71 -26.13 4.32 6.07
C ASN A 71 -25.19 5.17 5.23
N PHE A 72 -24.48 4.53 4.31
CA PHE A 72 -23.74 5.25 3.28
C PHE A 72 -23.90 4.59 1.92
N SER A 73 -23.75 5.40 0.86
CA SER A 73 -23.69 4.93 -0.52
C SER A 73 -22.69 5.76 -1.31
N ALA A 74 -22.03 5.16 -2.27
CA ALA A 74 -21.10 5.80 -3.20
C ALA A 74 -20.89 4.88 -4.40
N ALA A 75 -20.37 5.43 -5.49
CA ALA A 75 -19.71 4.59 -6.50
C ALA A 75 -18.44 3.96 -5.91
N GLU A 76 -18.07 2.76 -6.37
CA GLU A 76 -16.90 2.06 -5.83
C GLU A 76 -15.56 2.69 -6.27
N HIS A 77 -15.54 3.43 -7.38
CA HIS A 77 -14.36 4.09 -7.92
C HIS A 77 -14.38 5.58 -7.61
N GLY A 78 -13.88 5.94 -6.43
CA GLY A 78 -13.73 7.32 -6.00
C GLY A 78 -12.95 7.42 -4.69
N GLY A 79 -12.27 8.55 -4.46
CA GLY A 79 -11.39 8.70 -3.31
C GLY A 79 -10.27 7.66 -3.27
N THR A 80 -9.89 7.23 -2.08
CA THR A 80 -8.91 6.15 -1.91
C THR A 80 -9.61 4.81 -2.04
N HIS A 81 -9.36 4.09 -3.12
CA HIS A 81 -10.02 2.83 -3.43
C HIS A 81 -9.07 1.84 -4.13
N ILE A 82 -9.56 0.64 -4.39
CA ILE A 82 -8.88 -0.39 -5.17
C ILE A 82 -9.65 -0.66 -6.46
N ASP A 83 -8.95 -0.68 -7.59
CA ASP A 83 -9.47 -1.21 -8.86
C ASP A 83 -9.17 -2.70 -8.94
N ALA A 84 -10.21 -3.52 -8.77
CA ALA A 84 -10.06 -4.95 -8.95
C ALA A 84 -9.80 -5.29 -10.43
N PRO A 85 -9.07 -6.39 -10.73
CA PRO A 85 -8.78 -6.79 -12.12
C PRO A 85 -10.00 -6.89 -13.02
N VAL A 86 -11.17 -7.23 -12.47
CA VAL A 86 -12.44 -7.33 -13.22
C VAL A 86 -12.91 -5.97 -13.76
N HIS A 87 -12.45 -4.85 -13.19
CA HIS A 87 -12.90 -3.51 -13.60
C HIS A 87 -12.71 -3.25 -15.10
N PHE A 88 -11.57 -3.66 -15.66
CA PHE A 88 -11.27 -3.52 -17.09
C PHE A 88 -11.02 -4.86 -17.82
N ALA A 89 -11.19 -6.00 -17.14
CA ALA A 89 -10.90 -7.32 -17.73
C ALA A 89 -11.97 -8.36 -17.35
N GLU A 90 -12.86 -8.66 -18.29
CA GLU A 90 -13.92 -9.66 -18.11
C GLU A 90 -13.36 -11.01 -17.59
N GLY A 91 -14.04 -11.59 -16.59
CA GLY A 91 -13.68 -12.87 -15.99
C GLY A 91 -12.43 -12.87 -15.11
N LYS A 92 -11.88 -11.69 -14.78
CA LYS A 92 -10.80 -11.55 -13.81
C LYS A 92 -11.34 -11.43 -12.40
N LEU A 93 -10.42 -11.38 -11.40
CA LEU A 93 -10.77 -11.36 -9.99
C LEU A 93 -11.55 -10.09 -9.63
N SER A 94 -12.63 -10.26 -8.88
CA SER A 94 -13.29 -9.20 -8.13
C SER A 94 -12.51 -8.89 -6.83
N VAL A 95 -12.83 -7.79 -6.17
CA VAL A 95 -12.09 -7.32 -4.98
C VAL A 95 -12.08 -8.34 -3.84
N ASP A 96 -13.21 -9.04 -3.63
CA ASP A 96 -13.36 -10.10 -2.62
C ASP A 96 -12.55 -11.38 -2.91
N MET A 97 -12.07 -11.53 -4.15
CA MET A 97 -11.26 -12.67 -4.59
C MET A 97 -9.75 -12.37 -4.62
N ILE A 98 -9.34 -11.13 -4.39
CA ILE A 98 -7.91 -10.77 -4.34
C ILE A 98 -7.29 -11.35 -3.07
N PRO A 99 -6.25 -12.20 -3.14
CA PRO A 99 -5.58 -12.72 -1.95
C PRO A 99 -4.96 -11.60 -1.12
N LEU A 100 -5.16 -11.62 0.19
CA LEU A 100 -4.58 -10.61 1.09
C LEU A 100 -3.04 -10.55 0.97
N SER A 101 -2.39 -11.68 0.64
CA SER A 101 -0.94 -11.74 0.39
C SER A 101 -0.48 -10.82 -0.74
N ASP A 102 -1.36 -10.51 -1.70
CA ASP A 102 -1.04 -9.65 -2.84
C ASP A 102 -1.18 -8.16 -2.50
N LEU A 103 -1.80 -7.86 -1.35
CA LEU A 103 -2.02 -6.50 -0.85
C LEU A 103 -1.00 -6.07 0.22
N ILE A 104 -0.09 -6.97 0.63
CA ILE A 104 0.92 -6.70 1.67
C ILE A 104 2.29 -7.13 1.16
N ALA A 105 3.11 -6.14 0.80
CA ALA A 105 4.46 -6.38 0.29
C ALA A 105 5.36 -5.17 0.58
N PRO A 106 6.69 -5.30 0.46
CA PRO A 106 7.58 -4.15 0.38
C PRO A 106 7.15 -3.23 -0.76
N ALA A 107 7.27 -1.92 -0.56
CA ALA A 107 6.86 -0.95 -1.57
C ALA A 107 8.06 -0.11 -2.06
N MET A 108 7.98 0.33 -3.32
CA MET A 108 8.94 1.23 -3.94
C MET A 108 8.19 2.40 -4.58
N VAL A 109 8.74 3.60 -4.46
CA VAL A 109 8.14 4.80 -5.03
C VAL A 109 8.85 5.15 -6.34
N VAL A 110 8.09 5.26 -7.42
CA VAL A 110 8.53 5.81 -8.71
C VAL A 110 7.89 7.18 -8.87
N ASP A 111 8.68 8.23 -8.81
CA ASP A 111 8.20 9.60 -8.87
C ASP A 111 8.19 10.09 -10.33
N VAL A 112 7.02 10.48 -10.81
CA VAL A 112 6.79 11.08 -12.13
C VAL A 112 6.11 12.44 -12.03
N SER A 113 6.04 13.02 -10.81
CA SER A 113 5.35 14.28 -10.55
C SER A 113 5.82 15.43 -11.43
N ASP A 114 7.12 15.57 -11.66
CA ASP A 114 7.68 16.57 -12.58
C ASP A 114 7.13 16.45 -14.02
N LYS A 115 6.83 15.22 -14.46
CA LYS A 115 6.32 14.94 -15.82
C LYS A 115 4.83 15.25 -15.92
N THR A 116 4.07 14.84 -14.91
CA THR A 116 2.64 15.09 -14.81
C THR A 116 2.32 16.57 -14.64
N MET A 117 3.10 17.31 -13.80
CA MET A 117 2.92 18.74 -13.62
C MET A 117 3.21 19.56 -14.88
N ARG A 118 4.05 19.06 -15.79
CA ARG A 118 4.29 19.68 -17.10
C ARG A 118 3.25 19.30 -18.15
N ASN A 119 2.60 18.16 -17.99
CA ASN A 119 1.59 17.66 -18.88
C ASN A 119 0.58 16.84 -18.10
N MET A 120 -0.58 17.42 -17.80
CA MET A 120 -1.64 16.76 -17.00
C MET A 120 -2.16 15.47 -17.65
N ASP A 121 -1.97 15.29 -18.97
CA ASP A 121 -2.32 14.06 -19.70
C ASP A 121 -1.12 13.09 -19.80
N TYR A 122 -0.09 13.26 -18.97
CA TYR A 122 1.09 12.41 -19.02
C TYR A 122 0.73 10.95 -18.72
N GLN A 123 1.08 10.07 -19.63
CA GLN A 123 0.93 8.63 -19.47
C GLN A 123 2.25 8.02 -18.98
N VAL A 124 2.22 7.36 -17.83
CA VAL A 124 3.38 6.64 -17.27
C VAL A 124 3.85 5.56 -18.25
N ARG A 125 5.14 5.50 -18.49
CA ARG A 125 5.76 4.65 -19.52
C ARG A 125 6.77 3.68 -18.91
N VAL A 126 7.07 2.62 -19.63
CA VAL A 126 8.14 1.66 -19.26
C VAL A 126 9.49 2.38 -19.07
N SER A 127 9.74 3.48 -19.80
CA SER A 127 10.95 4.28 -19.61
C SER A 127 11.07 4.87 -18.21
N ASP A 128 9.94 5.23 -17.55
CA ASP A 128 9.99 5.80 -16.21
C ASP A 128 10.52 4.80 -15.20
N PHE A 129 10.13 3.54 -15.33
CA PHE A 129 10.64 2.46 -14.50
C PHE A 129 12.09 2.13 -14.82
N LYS A 130 12.48 2.15 -16.10
CA LYS A 130 13.89 1.94 -16.50
C LYS A 130 14.81 3.05 -16.01
N ASP A 131 14.35 4.29 -16.05
CA ASP A 131 15.11 5.44 -15.54
C ASP A 131 15.28 5.32 -14.02
N TRP A 132 14.24 4.85 -13.30
CA TRP A 132 14.31 4.56 -11.89
C TRP A 132 15.31 3.41 -11.60
N GLU A 133 15.23 2.29 -12.36
CA GLU A 133 16.15 1.15 -12.23
C GLU A 133 17.62 1.54 -12.48
N ASN A 134 17.87 2.45 -13.41
CA ASN A 134 19.23 2.95 -13.70
C ASN A 134 19.84 3.67 -12.50
N GLN A 135 19.03 4.28 -11.63
CA GLN A 135 19.47 5.05 -10.48
C GLN A 135 19.50 4.21 -9.18
N HIS A 136 18.59 3.25 -9.05
CA HIS A 136 18.34 2.55 -7.79
C HIS A 136 18.58 1.03 -7.86
N GLY A 137 18.82 0.51 -9.06
CA GLY A 137 18.94 -0.94 -9.29
C GLY A 137 17.60 -1.56 -9.72
N LYS A 138 17.64 -2.85 -10.01
CA LYS A 138 16.49 -3.61 -10.51
C LYS A 138 15.33 -3.59 -9.53
N ILE A 139 14.12 -3.36 -10.05
CA ILE A 139 12.88 -3.52 -9.30
C ILE A 139 12.70 -5.02 -9.00
N PRO A 140 12.64 -5.42 -7.72
CA PRO A 140 12.45 -6.82 -7.35
C PRO A 140 11.05 -7.33 -7.69
N ASP A 141 10.93 -8.64 -7.91
CA ASP A 141 9.62 -9.28 -8.05
C ASP A 141 8.83 -9.23 -6.72
N GLY A 142 7.51 -9.11 -6.81
CA GLY A 142 6.60 -9.15 -5.66
C GLY A 142 6.60 -7.89 -4.79
N VAL A 143 7.03 -6.75 -5.31
CA VAL A 143 6.91 -5.45 -4.63
C VAL A 143 5.66 -4.70 -5.08
N ILE A 144 5.16 -3.82 -4.22
CA ILE A 144 4.13 -2.84 -4.56
C ILE A 144 4.82 -1.61 -5.15
N LEU A 145 4.43 -1.22 -6.36
CA LEU A 145 4.91 0.02 -6.99
C LEU A 145 3.95 1.16 -6.67
N LEU A 146 4.44 2.15 -5.94
CA LEU A 146 3.74 3.41 -5.69
C LEU A 146 4.20 4.43 -6.73
N ILE A 147 3.30 4.87 -7.59
CA ILE A 147 3.59 5.87 -8.61
C ILE A 147 3.14 7.23 -8.07
N ASN A 148 4.11 8.09 -7.74
CA ASN A 148 3.83 9.45 -7.33
C ASN A 148 3.62 10.32 -8.57
N THR A 149 2.36 10.74 -8.78
CA THR A 149 1.98 11.64 -9.86
C THR A 149 1.93 13.11 -9.43
N GLY A 150 1.99 13.40 -8.12
CA GLY A 150 1.84 14.76 -7.59
C GLY A 150 0.38 15.24 -7.49
N TYR A 151 -0.59 14.52 -8.02
CA TYR A 151 -1.99 14.97 -8.04
C TYR A 151 -2.63 15.11 -6.67
N ALA A 152 -2.02 14.57 -5.62
CA ALA A 152 -2.47 14.79 -4.25
C ALA A 152 -2.49 16.29 -3.85
N GLU A 153 -1.70 17.13 -4.52
CA GLU A 153 -1.69 18.58 -4.29
C GLU A 153 -3.01 19.28 -4.72
N PHE A 154 -3.78 18.64 -5.60
CA PHE A 154 -5.06 19.17 -6.07
C PHE A 154 -6.26 18.66 -5.28
N TRP A 155 -6.07 17.71 -4.35
CA TRP A 155 -7.16 17.18 -3.56
C TRP A 155 -7.69 18.22 -2.55
N PRO A 156 -9.02 18.40 -2.42
CA PRO A 156 -10.13 17.73 -3.12
C PRO A 156 -10.67 18.50 -4.34
N ASP A 157 -9.86 19.36 -4.96
CA ASP A 157 -10.26 20.17 -6.10
C ASP A 157 -10.59 19.26 -7.30
N ARG A 158 -11.66 19.62 -8.03
CA ARG A 158 -12.18 18.87 -9.17
C ARG A 158 -11.94 19.57 -10.50
N GLU A 159 -11.34 20.80 -10.49
CA GLU A 159 -11.11 21.62 -11.67
C GLU A 159 -9.69 21.50 -12.22
#